data_073465389080c198103644deec569461
#
_entry.id   073465389080c198103644deec569461
#
_cell.length_a   1.000
_cell.length_b   1.000
_cell.length_c   1.000
_cell.angle_alpha   90.00
_cell.angle_beta   90.00
_cell.angle_gamma   90.00
#
_symmetry.space_group_name_H-M   'P 1'
#
loop_
_entity.id
_entity.type
_entity.pdbx_description
1 polymer ?
#
loop_
_entity_poly.entity_id
_entity_poly.type
_entity_poly.pdbx_seq_one_letter_code
_entity_poly.pdbx_strand_id
1 'polypeptide(L)'
;PQATNVTVEEAKLAVARTDDRLYVRVSWRDATADGETDAVREFADAVAVQVPVNHSSRPPIAMGSTSNPVNVWYWSATGESEALLAGGPGSTTEFQESALRANATHADGRWHVVFSRPLQADGENVTTIPTDRDVDVALAVWNGSNMERSGQKSASEWYYLALGPDTGGPPYEAILWAVAGIAIVFTTLVTVEGVRRTRGD
;
A
#
# COMPACT_ATOMS: atom_id res chain seq x y z
N PRO A 1 -22.28 -7.02 1.56
CA PRO A 1 -22.32 -6.99 3.00
C PRO A 1 -20.89 -7.17 3.50
N GLN A 2 -20.37 -6.19 4.26
CA GLN A 2 -19.10 -6.38 4.94
C GLN A 2 -19.28 -7.49 5.97
N ALA A 3 -18.27 -8.34 6.10
CA ALA A 3 -18.26 -9.35 7.15
C ALA A 3 -18.30 -8.63 8.52
N THR A 4 -19.31 -8.93 9.32
CA THR A 4 -19.57 -8.20 10.56
C THR A 4 -18.78 -8.74 11.76
N ASN A 5 -17.93 -9.74 11.55
CA ASN A 5 -17.12 -10.37 12.59
C ASN A 5 -15.68 -10.56 12.10
N VAL A 6 -14.99 -9.44 11.89
CA VAL A 6 -13.56 -9.39 11.54
C VAL A 6 -12.80 -8.70 12.65
N THR A 7 -11.54 -9.07 12.85
CA THR A 7 -10.74 -8.63 14.00
C THR A 7 -9.64 -7.64 13.63
N VAL A 8 -9.21 -7.59 12.37
CA VAL A 8 -8.18 -6.66 11.93
C VAL A 8 -8.81 -5.36 11.48
N GLU A 9 -8.67 -4.31 12.29
CA GLU A 9 -9.21 -2.97 12.01
C GLU A 9 -8.21 -2.08 11.26
N GLU A 10 -6.90 -2.34 11.43
CA GLU A 10 -5.83 -1.53 10.85
C GLU A 10 -4.70 -2.40 10.31
N ALA A 11 -4.32 -2.15 9.08
CA ALA A 11 -3.09 -2.66 8.49
C ALA A 11 -2.22 -1.50 7.99
N LYS A 12 -0.90 -1.59 8.25
CA LYS A 12 0.08 -0.61 7.76
C LYS A 12 0.68 -1.10 6.46
N LEU A 13 0.65 -0.24 5.46
CA LEU A 13 1.26 -0.46 4.16
C LEU A 13 2.51 0.41 4.01
N ALA A 14 3.61 -0.19 3.59
CA ALA A 14 4.82 0.52 3.19
C ALA A 14 5.32 -0.02 1.86
N VAL A 15 5.85 0.86 1.04
CA VAL A 15 6.34 0.51 -0.29
C VAL A 15 7.78 1.00 -0.46
N ALA A 16 8.57 0.21 -1.16
CA ALA A 16 9.88 0.59 -1.66
C ALA A 16 10.07 0.00 -3.06
N ARG A 17 10.89 0.64 -3.88
CA ARG A 17 11.25 0.12 -5.19
C ARG A 17 12.73 0.31 -5.48
N THR A 18 13.26 -0.57 -6.30
CA THR A 18 14.51 -0.39 -7.05
C THR A 18 14.16 0.00 -8.49
N ASP A 19 15.13 0.04 -9.37
CA ASP A 19 14.91 0.32 -10.80
C ASP A 19 14.12 -0.81 -11.49
N ASP A 20 14.16 -2.02 -10.93
CA ASP A 20 13.59 -3.23 -11.54
C ASP A 20 12.55 -3.95 -10.68
N ARG A 21 12.47 -3.66 -9.37
CA ARG A 21 11.63 -4.41 -8.44
C ARG A 21 10.81 -3.52 -7.52
N LEU A 22 9.60 -4.00 -7.22
CA LEU A 22 8.71 -3.47 -6.19
C LEU A 22 8.76 -4.35 -4.94
N TYR A 23 8.72 -3.68 -3.78
CA TYR A 23 8.58 -4.30 -2.46
C TYR A 23 7.39 -3.65 -1.77
N VAL A 24 6.44 -4.48 -1.33
CA VAL A 24 5.26 -4.03 -0.59
C VAL A 24 5.22 -4.75 0.74
N ARG A 25 5.35 -3.99 1.83
CA ARG A 25 5.24 -4.53 3.19
C ARG A 25 3.86 -4.21 3.75
N VAL A 26 3.15 -5.26 4.17
CA VAL A 26 1.92 -5.16 4.93
C VAL A 26 2.19 -5.62 6.35
N SER A 27 1.69 -4.89 7.35
CA SER A 27 1.80 -5.31 8.74
C SER A 27 0.54 -5.00 9.52
N TRP A 28 0.07 -5.95 10.31
CA TRP A 28 -1.12 -5.83 11.13
C TRP A 28 -0.89 -6.43 12.51
N ARG A 29 -1.72 -6.07 13.49
CA ARG A 29 -1.71 -6.67 14.82
C ARG A 29 -2.42 -8.01 14.77
N ASP A 30 -1.76 -9.02 15.32
CA ASP A 30 -2.30 -10.34 15.55
C ASP A 30 -1.57 -10.94 16.76
N ALA A 31 -2.32 -11.38 17.74
CA ALA A 31 -1.74 -11.91 18.98
C ALA A 31 -1.17 -13.33 18.79
N THR A 32 -1.64 -14.05 17.79
CA THR A 32 -1.27 -15.42 17.44
C THR A 32 -0.63 -15.48 16.06
N ALA A 33 0.02 -16.57 15.77
CA ALA A 33 0.56 -16.88 14.45
C ALA A 33 -0.03 -18.21 14.00
N ASP A 34 -1.18 -18.12 13.33
CA ASP A 34 -1.96 -19.29 12.94
C ASP A 34 -1.51 -19.75 11.55
N GLY A 35 -0.76 -20.84 11.49
CA GLY A 35 -0.22 -21.43 10.26
C GLY A 35 -0.61 -22.87 10.04
N GLU A 36 -1.17 -23.54 11.05
CA GLU A 36 -1.63 -24.92 10.97
C GLU A 36 -3.09 -24.98 10.49
N THR A 37 -3.40 -25.97 9.66
CA THR A 37 -4.74 -26.17 9.09
C THR A 37 -5.13 -27.65 9.10
N ASP A 38 -4.62 -28.39 10.07
CA ASP A 38 -4.81 -29.86 10.17
C ASP A 38 -6.22 -30.24 10.61
N ALA A 39 -6.90 -29.34 11.33
CA ALA A 39 -8.29 -29.54 11.76
C ALA A 39 -9.27 -28.71 10.94
N VAL A 40 -10.52 -29.19 10.85
CA VAL A 40 -11.61 -28.60 10.04
C VAL A 40 -11.92 -27.11 10.42
N ARG A 41 -11.53 -26.70 11.63
CA ARG A 41 -11.77 -25.34 12.15
C ARG A 41 -10.49 -24.52 12.32
N GLU A 42 -9.39 -25.01 11.83
CA GLU A 42 -8.13 -24.30 11.80
C GLU A 42 -7.98 -23.58 10.46
N PHE A 43 -7.72 -22.32 10.50
CA PHE A 43 -7.50 -21.47 9.34
C PHE A 43 -6.22 -20.67 9.58
N ALA A 44 -5.44 -20.54 8.54
CA ALA A 44 -4.19 -19.79 8.61
C ALA A 44 -4.44 -18.28 8.50
N ASP A 45 -3.58 -17.52 9.16
CA ASP A 45 -3.46 -16.10 8.91
C ASP A 45 -3.05 -15.87 7.46
N ALA A 46 -3.61 -14.85 6.86
CA ALA A 46 -3.30 -14.55 5.46
C ALA A 46 -3.45 -13.06 5.16
N VAL A 47 -2.79 -12.62 4.09
CA VAL A 47 -2.94 -11.28 3.56
C VAL A 47 -2.91 -11.30 2.05
N ALA A 48 -3.69 -10.43 1.44
CA ALA A 48 -3.67 -10.20 0.00
C ALA A 48 -3.52 -8.71 -0.32
N VAL A 49 -2.77 -8.44 -1.38
CA VAL A 49 -2.62 -7.12 -2.00
C VAL A 49 -3.25 -7.20 -3.39
N GLN A 50 -4.24 -6.36 -3.63
CA GLN A 50 -4.95 -6.27 -4.90
C GLN A 50 -4.50 -5.04 -5.67
N VAL A 51 -4.18 -5.22 -6.96
CA VAL A 51 -3.67 -4.17 -7.86
C VAL A 51 -4.40 -4.27 -9.21
N PRO A 52 -4.84 -3.18 -9.84
CA PRO A 52 -5.44 -3.22 -11.17
C PRO A 52 -4.49 -3.82 -12.21
N VAL A 53 -5.02 -4.58 -13.16
CA VAL A 53 -4.27 -4.95 -14.38
C VAL A 53 -4.09 -3.72 -15.26
N ASN A 54 -5.14 -2.93 -15.40
CA ASN A 54 -5.11 -1.67 -16.14
C ASN A 54 -5.23 -0.48 -15.18
N HIS A 55 -4.19 0.34 -15.13
CA HIS A 55 -4.12 1.52 -14.25
C HIS A 55 -4.87 2.76 -14.79
N SER A 56 -5.56 2.66 -15.92
CA SER A 56 -6.32 3.79 -16.49
C SER A 56 -7.69 3.99 -15.83
N SER A 57 -8.22 2.97 -15.17
CA SER A 57 -9.51 3.02 -14.48
C SER A 57 -9.50 2.12 -13.25
N ARG A 58 -10.11 2.60 -12.17
CA ARG A 58 -10.21 1.84 -10.93
C ARG A 58 -11.24 0.71 -11.09
N PRO A 59 -10.84 -0.57 -10.87
CA PRO A 59 -11.76 -1.69 -10.91
C PRO A 59 -12.76 -1.68 -9.75
N PRO A 60 -13.86 -2.45 -9.83
CA PRO A 60 -14.66 -2.76 -8.65
C PRO A 60 -13.80 -3.31 -7.50
N ILE A 61 -14.03 -2.81 -6.29
CA ILE A 61 -13.22 -3.20 -5.11
C ILE A 61 -13.32 -4.70 -4.79
N ALA A 62 -14.44 -5.32 -5.10
CA ALA A 62 -14.68 -6.74 -4.89
C ALA A 62 -14.02 -7.58 -6.01
N MET A 63 -12.68 -7.62 -6.04
CA MET A 63 -11.88 -8.47 -6.94
C MET A 63 -12.03 -8.14 -8.43
N GLY A 64 -12.28 -6.86 -8.75
CA GLY A 64 -12.42 -6.42 -10.15
C GLY A 64 -13.67 -6.93 -10.86
N SER A 65 -13.55 -7.03 -12.17
CA SER A 65 -14.57 -7.60 -13.08
C SER A 65 -13.88 -8.21 -14.29
N THR A 66 -14.62 -8.94 -15.11
CA THR A 66 -14.11 -9.52 -16.36
C THR A 66 -13.60 -8.46 -17.34
N SER A 67 -14.19 -7.27 -17.36
CA SER A 67 -13.78 -6.15 -18.21
C SER A 67 -12.68 -5.27 -17.57
N ASN A 68 -12.50 -5.36 -16.28
CA ASN A 68 -11.46 -4.63 -15.55
C ASN A 68 -10.92 -5.51 -14.41
N PRO A 69 -10.08 -6.49 -14.75
CA PRO A 69 -9.55 -7.46 -13.79
C PRO A 69 -8.46 -6.86 -12.91
N VAL A 70 -8.15 -7.59 -11.85
CA VAL A 70 -7.10 -7.25 -10.89
C VAL A 70 -6.12 -8.40 -10.74
N ASN A 71 -4.87 -8.09 -10.42
CA ASN A 71 -3.93 -9.06 -9.86
C ASN A 71 -4.04 -9.05 -8.34
N VAL A 72 -3.97 -10.22 -7.75
CA VAL A 72 -3.97 -10.43 -6.30
C VAL A 72 -2.69 -11.15 -5.92
N TRP A 73 -1.91 -10.55 -5.04
CA TRP A 73 -0.73 -11.16 -4.43
C TRP A 73 -1.14 -11.66 -3.06
N TYR A 74 -1.17 -12.95 -2.92
CA TYR A 74 -1.64 -13.62 -1.71
C TYR A 74 -0.47 -14.27 -0.99
N TRP A 75 -0.52 -14.25 0.33
CA TRP A 75 0.34 -15.00 1.22
C TRP A 75 -0.48 -15.57 2.36
N SER A 76 -0.15 -16.80 2.76
CA SER A 76 -0.71 -17.50 3.91
C SER A 76 0.38 -17.92 4.88
N ALA A 77 0.07 -17.98 6.16
CA ALA A 77 0.98 -18.46 7.20
C ALA A 77 1.28 -19.97 7.10
N THR A 78 0.60 -20.70 6.22
CA THR A 78 1.03 -22.05 5.79
C THR A 78 2.37 -22.03 5.03
N GLY A 79 2.86 -20.85 4.63
CA GLY A 79 4.07 -20.64 3.85
C GLY A 79 3.81 -20.51 2.35
N GLU A 80 2.56 -20.54 1.91
CA GLU A 80 2.17 -20.40 0.51
C GLU A 80 2.14 -18.94 0.07
N SER A 81 2.55 -18.68 -1.17
CA SER A 81 2.38 -17.38 -1.81
C SER A 81 1.95 -17.58 -3.26
N GLU A 82 0.88 -16.90 -3.64
CA GLU A 82 0.24 -17.04 -4.94
C GLU A 82 0.09 -15.67 -5.62
N ALA A 83 0.27 -15.66 -6.93
CA ALA A 83 -0.14 -14.55 -7.77
C ALA A 83 -1.36 -14.97 -8.58
N LEU A 84 -2.45 -14.23 -8.41
CA LEU A 84 -3.75 -14.58 -8.96
C LEU A 84 -4.26 -13.49 -9.90
N LEU A 85 -4.94 -13.89 -10.96
CA LEU A 85 -5.83 -13.03 -11.73
C LEU A 85 -7.25 -13.16 -11.17
N ALA A 86 -7.91 -12.05 -10.92
CA ALA A 86 -9.32 -12.04 -10.51
C ALA A 86 -10.15 -11.14 -11.43
N GLY A 87 -11.26 -11.70 -11.89
CA GLY A 87 -12.25 -11.03 -12.76
C GLY A 87 -13.62 -10.88 -12.10
N GLY A 88 -13.66 -10.79 -10.77
CA GLY A 88 -14.84 -10.67 -9.93
C GLY A 88 -14.83 -11.67 -8.77
N PRO A 89 -15.76 -11.55 -7.80
CA PRO A 89 -15.87 -12.46 -6.68
C PRO A 89 -16.01 -13.92 -7.11
N GLY A 90 -15.14 -14.79 -6.58
CA GLY A 90 -15.13 -16.22 -6.90
C GLY A 90 -14.54 -16.56 -8.28
N SER A 91 -13.98 -15.59 -9.00
CA SER A 91 -13.32 -15.79 -10.27
C SER A 91 -11.83 -15.52 -10.13
N THR A 92 -11.08 -16.45 -9.56
CA THR A 92 -9.63 -16.40 -9.43
C THR A 92 -8.96 -17.50 -10.22
N THR A 93 -7.86 -17.15 -10.87
CA THR A 93 -6.99 -18.09 -11.59
C THR A 93 -5.55 -17.81 -11.18
N GLU A 94 -4.83 -18.82 -10.75
CA GLU A 94 -3.40 -18.71 -10.44
C GLU A 94 -2.58 -18.58 -11.73
N PHE A 95 -1.61 -17.68 -11.72
CA PHE A 95 -0.62 -17.61 -12.79
C PHE A 95 0.32 -18.80 -12.70
N GLN A 96 0.47 -19.54 -13.81
CA GLN A 96 1.34 -20.73 -13.88
C GLN A 96 2.81 -20.38 -13.63
N GLU A 97 3.22 -19.20 -14.06
CA GLU A 97 4.56 -18.67 -13.82
C GLU A 97 4.43 -17.30 -13.12
N SER A 98 5.06 -17.17 -11.97
CA SER A 98 5.05 -15.93 -11.21
C SER A 98 6.41 -15.64 -10.61
N ALA A 99 6.88 -14.42 -10.78
CA ALA A 99 8.06 -13.88 -10.12
C ALA A 99 7.74 -13.22 -8.77
N LEU A 100 6.51 -13.39 -8.28
CA LEU A 100 6.10 -12.97 -6.94
C LEU A 100 6.86 -13.79 -5.90
N ARG A 101 7.36 -13.12 -4.87
CA ARG A 101 7.92 -13.75 -3.67
C ARG A 101 7.30 -13.06 -2.46
N ALA A 102 7.04 -13.83 -1.41
CA ALA A 102 6.63 -13.31 -0.13
C ALA A 102 7.57 -13.85 0.98
N ASN A 103 7.87 -12.98 1.94
CA ASN A 103 8.55 -13.35 3.17
C ASN A 103 7.77 -12.75 4.33
N ALA A 104 7.61 -13.52 5.39
CA ALA A 104 6.83 -13.14 6.53
C ALA A 104 7.56 -13.37 7.84
N THR A 105 7.26 -12.55 8.83
CA THR A 105 7.72 -12.70 10.21
C THR A 105 6.60 -12.28 11.13
N HIS A 106 6.34 -13.09 12.14
CA HIS A 106 5.48 -12.73 13.27
C HIS A 106 6.38 -12.40 14.47
N ALA A 107 6.25 -11.19 14.99
CA ALA A 107 7.02 -10.73 16.14
C ALA A 107 6.19 -9.69 16.92
N ASP A 108 6.32 -9.71 18.25
CA ASP A 108 5.66 -8.75 19.16
C ASP A 108 4.15 -8.61 18.93
N GLY A 109 3.47 -9.75 18.64
CA GLY A 109 2.04 -9.78 18.36
C GLY A 109 1.65 -9.06 17.08
N ARG A 110 2.49 -9.16 16.06
CA ARG A 110 2.27 -8.51 14.77
C ARG A 110 2.88 -9.30 13.61
N TRP A 111 2.14 -9.41 12.55
CA TRP A 111 2.64 -9.88 11.28
C TRP A 111 3.33 -8.76 10.50
N HIS A 112 4.40 -9.15 9.80
CA HIS A 112 5.10 -8.36 8.79
C HIS A 112 5.31 -9.24 7.57
N VAL A 113 4.57 -8.97 6.52
CA VAL A 113 4.66 -9.69 5.24
C VAL A 113 5.21 -8.75 4.19
N VAL A 114 6.25 -9.17 3.49
CA VAL A 114 6.88 -8.42 2.40
C VAL A 114 6.69 -9.19 1.10
N PHE A 115 5.88 -8.64 0.22
CA PHE A 115 5.80 -9.07 -1.17
C PHE A 115 6.89 -8.40 -1.99
N SER A 116 7.52 -9.15 -2.90
CA SER A 116 8.45 -8.59 -3.88
C SER A 116 8.22 -9.19 -5.26
N ARG A 117 8.29 -8.35 -6.29
CA ARG A 117 8.15 -8.75 -7.68
C ARG A 117 8.87 -7.78 -8.62
N PRO A 118 9.18 -8.17 -9.87
CA PRO A 118 9.61 -7.23 -10.89
C PRO A 118 8.56 -6.14 -11.15
N LEU A 119 8.99 -4.93 -11.48
CA LEU A 119 8.12 -3.84 -11.93
C LEU A 119 7.47 -4.19 -13.27
N GLN A 120 8.27 -4.72 -14.19
CA GLN A 120 7.81 -5.25 -15.47
C GLN A 120 7.52 -6.75 -15.30
N ALA A 121 6.49 -7.22 -15.95
CA ALA A 121 6.19 -8.63 -15.99
C ALA A 121 5.63 -8.99 -17.36
N ASP A 122 6.07 -10.12 -17.86
CA ASP A 122 5.56 -10.71 -19.10
C ASP A 122 4.32 -11.54 -18.78
N GLY A 123 3.39 -11.60 -19.72
CA GLY A 123 2.19 -12.41 -19.62
C GLY A 123 0.89 -11.62 -19.81
N GLU A 124 -0.09 -12.32 -20.31
CA GLU A 124 -1.44 -11.75 -20.48
C GLU A 124 -2.07 -11.48 -19.11
N ASN A 125 -2.65 -10.29 -18.92
CA ASN A 125 -3.28 -9.85 -17.68
C ASN A 125 -2.35 -9.80 -16.45
N VAL A 126 -1.04 -9.83 -16.64
CA VAL A 126 -0.08 -9.56 -15.55
C VAL A 126 0.16 -8.06 -15.48
N THR A 127 -0.08 -7.46 -14.31
CA THR A 127 0.08 -6.02 -14.14
C THR A 127 1.55 -5.60 -14.24
N THR A 128 1.82 -4.59 -15.04
CA THR A 128 3.08 -3.83 -15.03
C THR A 128 2.92 -2.66 -14.07
N ILE A 129 3.88 -2.47 -13.19
CA ILE A 129 3.85 -1.39 -12.20
C ILE A 129 4.46 -0.13 -12.81
N PRO A 130 3.69 0.93 -13.04
CA PRO A 130 4.21 2.18 -13.56
C PRO A 130 5.12 2.87 -12.51
N THR A 131 6.13 3.60 -13.00
CA THR A 131 7.06 4.35 -12.16
C THR A 131 6.90 5.85 -12.29
N ASP A 132 5.97 6.28 -13.14
CA ASP A 132 5.68 7.67 -13.48
C ASP A 132 4.41 8.21 -12.81
N ARG A 133 3.68 7.37 -12.11
CA ARG A 133 2.39 7.70 -11.46
C ARG A 133 2.12 6.81 -10.26
N ASP A 134 1.15 7.23 -9.47
CA ASP A 134 0.62 6.43 -8.36
C ASP A 134 -0.17 5.22 -8.87
N VAL A 135 -0.21 4.17 -8.04
CA VAL A 135 -0.88 2.91 -8.33
C VAL A 135 -1.97 2.65 -7.30
N ASP A 136 -3.17 2.33 -7.76
CA ASP A 136 -4.24 1.88 -6.88
C ASP A 136 -3.89 0.54 -6.23
N VAL A 137 -4.17 0.41 -4.95
CA VAL A 137 -3.97 -0.80 -4.16
C VAL A 137 -5.10 -0.99 -3.18
N ALA A 138 -5.51 -2.23 -2.97
CA ALA A 138 -6.40 -2.60 -1.86
C ALA A 138 -5.85 -3.81 -1.12
N LEU A 139 -6.21 -3.94 0.15
CA LEU A 139 -5.74 -4.99 1.05
C LEU A 139 -6.89 -5.85 1.52
N ALA A 140 -6.59 -7.13 1.77
CA ALA A 140 -7.44 -8.00 2.53
C ALA A 140 -6.58 -8.78 3.54
N VAL A 141 -7.09 -8.95 4.77
CA VAL A 141 -6.41 -9.68 5.84
C VAL A 141 -7.38 -10.68 6.43
N TRP A 142 -6.90 -11.88 6.70
CA TRP A 142 -7.62 -12.94 7.39
C TRP A 142 -6.90 -13.27 8.69
N ASN A 143 -7.65 -13.37 9.77
CA ASN A 143 -7.18 -13.83 11.07
C ASN A 143 -7.67 -15.26 11.30
N GLY A 144 -6.74 -16.22 11.33
CA GLY A 144 -7.03 -17.64 11.49
C GLY A 144 -7.70 -17.97 12.81
N SER A 145 -7.25 -17.34 13.91
CA SER A 145 -7.83 -17.55 15.25
C SER A 145 -9.29 -17.10 15.36
N ASN A 146 -9.73 -16.17 14.50
CA ASN A 146 -11.14 -15.75 14.36
C ASN A 146 -11.88 -16.55 13.28
N MET A 147 -11.32 -17.65 12.79
CA MET A 147 -11.89 -18.49 11.75
C MET A 147 -12.19 -17.72 10.44
N GLU A 148 -11.47 -16.66 10.18
CA GLU A 148 -11.64 -15.86 8.97
C GLU A 148 -11.12 -16.63 7.75
N ARG A 149 -11.96 -16.71 6.71
CA ARG A 149 -11.67 -17.41 5.45
C ARG A 149 -12.53 -16.90 4.32
N SER A 150 -12.07 -17.06 3.10
CA SER A 150 -12.84 -16.73 1.90
C SER A 150 -13.42 -15.31 1.93
N GLY A 151 -14.73 -15.16 2.03
CA GLY A 151 -15.43 -13.87 2.11
C GLY A 151 -15.39 -13.20 3.48
N GLN A 152 -15.10 -13.93 4.55
CA GLN A 152 -14.95 -13.38 5.89
C GLN A 152 -13.51 -12.93 6.09
N LYS A 153 -13.28 -11.66 5.90
CA LYS A 153 -11.96 -11.00 5.96
C LYS A 153 -12.11 -9.51 6.22
N SER A 154 -11.11 -8.91 6.80
CA SER A 154 -10.95 -7.46 6.80
C SER A 154 -10.51 -7.01 5.42
N ALA A 155 -11.18 -6.04 4.82
CA ALA A 155 -10.84 -5.53 3.50
C ALA A 155 -10.85 -4.00 3.50
N SER A 156 -9.87 -3.42 2.84
CA SER A 156 -9.76 -1.97 2.68
C SER A 156 -10.58 -1.47 1.49
N GLU A 157 -10.78 -0.16 1.45
CA GLU A 157 -11.06 0.56 0.21
C GLU A 157 -9.80 0.64 -0.66
N TRP A 158 -9.92 1.24 -1.86
CA TRP A 158 -8.76 1.55 -2.70
C TRP A 158 -7.95 2.71 -2.12
N TYR A 159 -6.65 2.50 -1.99
CA TYR A 159 -5.63 3.49 -1.64
C TYR A 159 -4.65 3.69 -2.78
N TYR A 160 -3.81 4.71 -2.68
CA TYR A 160 -2.73 4.98 -3.62
C TYR A 160 -1.39 4.57 -3.03
N LEU A 161 -0.60 3.82 -3.80
CA LEU A 161 0.84 3.70 -3.60
C LEU A 161 1.53 4.83 -4.37
N ALA A 162 2.20 5.70 -3.66
CA ALA A 162 3.00 6.77 -4.25
C ALA A 162 4.28 6.17 -4.86
N LEU A 163 4.24 5.85 -6.14
CA LEU A 163 5.35 5.29 -6.92
C LEU A 163 5.87 6.24 -7.98
N GLY A 164 5.10 7.28 -8.29
CA GLY A 164 5.51 8.33 -9.20
C GLY A 164 6.79 9.04 -8.75
N PRO A 165 7.45 9.79 -9.64
CA PRO A 165 8.55 10.64 -9.24
C PRO A 165 8.07 11.55 -8.12
N ASP A 166 8.90 11.69 -7.09
CA ASP A 166 8.64 12.66 -6.03
C ASP A 166 8.67 14.06 -6.67
N THR A 167 7.50 14.50 -7.09
CA THR A 167 7.30 15.84 -7.65
C THR A 167 7.38 16.87 -6.54
N GLY A 168 8.32 16.69 -5.62
CA GLY A 168 8.57 17.46 -4.43
C GLY A 168 7.54 18.55 -4.27
N GLY A 169 6.62 18.42 -3.32
CA GLY A 169 5.55 19.41 -3.13
C GLY A 169 6.11 20.83 -3.19
N PRO A 170 5.30 21.86 -3.41
CA PRO A 170 5.80 23.23 -3.50
C PRO A 170 6.84 23.43 -2.39
N PRO A 171 8.01 24.02 -2.69
CA PRO A 171 9.11 24.10 -1.73
C PRO A 171 8.74 25.02 -0.58
N TYR A 172 7.77 24.59 0.24
CA TYR A 172 7.22 25.38 1.34
C TYR A 172 8.31 25.90 2.27
N GLU A 173 9.36 25.10 2.48
CA GLU A 173 10.50 25.50 3.28
C GLU A 173 11.25 26.67 2.63
N ALA A 174 11.52 26.61 1.33
CA ALA A 174 12.15 27.70 0.58
C ALA A 174 11.24 28.94 0.51
N ILE A 175 9.93 28.74 0.35
CA ILE A 175 8.94 29.85 0.36
C ILE A 175 8.89 30.50 1.73
N LEU A 176 8.85 29.72 2.83
CA LEU A 176 8.87 30.25 4.19
C LEU A 176 10.14 31.06 4.49
N TRP A 177 11.31 30.54 4.08
CA TRP A 177 12.56 31.27 4.23
C TRP A 177 12.63 32.55 3.39
N ALA A 178 12.06 32.54 2.18
CA ALA A 178 11.98 33.74 1.34
C ALA A 178 11.08 34.80 2.00
N VAL A 179 9.91 34.41 2.49
CA VAL A 179 8.97 35.33 3.20
C VAL A 179 9.62 35.88 4.46
N ALA A 180 10.26 35.02 5.28
CA ALA A 180 10.96 35.45 6.48
C ALA A 180 12.12 36.42 6.15
N GLY A 181 12.90 36.16 5.12
CA GLY A 181 13.98 37.04 4.66
C GLY A 181 13.46 38.41 4.22
N ILE A 182 12.39 38.47 3.45
CA ILE A 182 11.76 39.74 3.03
C ILE A 182 11.25 40.52 4.25
N ALA A 183 10.62 39.85 5.21
CA ALA A 183 10.12 40.51 6.44
C ALA A 183 11.30 41.10 7.27
N ILE A 184 12.42 40.39 7.39
CA ILE A 184 13.60 40.88 8.12
C ILE A 184 14.19 42.12 7.42
N VAL A 185 14.36 42.05 6.09
CA VAL A 185 14.88 43.19 5.31
C VAL A 185 13.96 44.40 5.47
N PHE A 186 12.67 44.23 5.34
CA PHE A 186 11.68 45.31 5.47
C PHE A 186 11.70 45.93 6.86
N THR A 187 11.69 45.12 7.92
CA THR A 187 11.75 45.66 9.32
C THR A 187 13.08 46.38 9.57
N THR A 188 14.20 45.87 9.03
CA THR A 188 15.49 46.55 9.17
C THR A 188 15.52 47.90 8.49
N LEU A 189 14.98 48.01 7.26
CA LEU A 189 14.89 49.26 6.52
C LEU A 189 14.02 50.27 7.23
N VAL A 190 12.84 49.89 7.72
CA VAL A 190 11.94 50.75 8.48
C VAL A 190 12.61 51.26 9.76
N THR A 191 13.31 50.36 10.46
CA THR A 191 14.01 50.74 11.71
C THR A 191 15.15 51.71 11.45
N VAL A 192 15.98 51.46 10.43
CA VAL A 192 17.09 52.34 10.03
C VAL A 192 16.56 53.71 9.64
N GLU A 193 15.51 53.77 8.83
CA GLU A 193 14.90 55.04 8.43
C GLU A 193 14.29 55.79 9.62
N GLY A 194 13.61 55.08 10.52
CA GLY A 194 13.06 55.65 11.76
C GLY A 194 14.17 56.25 12.65
N VAL A 195 15.28 55.53 12.84
CA VAL A 195 16.43 56.05 13.62
C VAL A 195 17.12 57.23 12.94
N ARG A 196 17.21 57.22 11.61
CA ARG A 196 17.77 58.37 10.89
C ARG A 196 16.93 59.63 11.05
N ARG A 197 15.60 59.54 11.01
CA ARG A 197 14.71 60.68 11.19
C ARG A 197 14.76 61.27 12.61
N THR A 198 14.88 60.40 13.62
CA THR A 198 14.96 60.85 15.04
C THR A 198 16.32 61.39 15.44
N ARG A 199 17.40 61.20 14.64
CA ARG A 199 18.74 61.76 14.89
C ARG A 199 19.03 63.04 14.08
N GLY A 200 18.12 63.43 13.20
CA GLY A 200 18.27 64.61 12.32
C GLY A 200 17.56 65.85 12.80
N ASP A 201 16.88 65.77 13.95
CA ASP A 201 16.37 66.94 14.70
C ASP A 201 17.26 67.17 15.91
#